data_b6d77e837f88884c677aeef846e8d396
#
_entry.id   b6d77e837f88884c677aeef846e8d396
#
_cell.length_a   1.000
_cell.length_b   1.000
_cell.length_c   1.000
_cell.angle_alpha   90.00
_cell.angle_beta   90.00
_cell.angle_gamma   90.00
#
_symmetry.space_group_name_H-M   'P 1'
#
loop_
_entity.id
_entity.type
_entity.pdbx_description
1 polymer ?
#
loop_
_entity_poly.entity_id
_entity_poly.type
_entity_poly.pdbx_seq_one_letter_code
_entity_poly.pdbx_strand_id
1 'polypeptide(L)'
;ARIEALSLNLAAGDAATWLHDHAEQFGISGKLAEKITIVPGWEGAIAVALGEASSAHTISTTRHAHDAITSLREGSIGRSMFLIESHDVDTFRLDSDLPTGAQWALDVVTVPDSLQSAVTTLLVDVVLVEDLETADKVIAGDRRLRVFTRNGDSCGWGWTSGGPRTA
;
A
#
# COMPACT_ATOMS: atom_id res chain seq x y z
N ALA A 1 -18.90 -11.75 9.49
CA ALA A 1 -17.51 -11.31 9.28
C ALA A 1 -16.82 -12.14 8.21
N ARG A 2 -16.86 -13.48 8.34
CA ARG A 2 -16.19 -14.37 7.38
C ARG A 2 -16.81 -14.29 5.98
N ILE A 3 -18.12 -14.18 5.89
CA ILE A 3 -18.85 -14.08 4.62
C ILE A 3 -18.50 -12.75 3.93
N GLU A 4 -18.45 -11.66 4.69
CA GLU A 4 -18.11 -10.36 4.17
C GLU A 4 -16.69 -10.31 3.62
N ALA A 5 -15.71 -10.93 4.32
CA ALA A 5 -14.31 -10.98 3.85
C ALA A 5 -14.19 -11.75 2.53
N LEU A 6 -14.89 -12.87 2.39
CA LEU A 6 -14.90 -13.65 1.15
C LEU A 6 -15.56 -12.87 0.01
N SER A 7 -16.65 -12.17 0.29
CA SER A 7 -17.35 -11.35 -0.70
C SER A 7 -16.44 -10.21 -1.22
N LEU A 8 -15.71 -9.57 -0.32
CA LEU A 8 -14.78 -8.50 -0.71
C LEU A 8 -13.62 -9.04 -1.57
N ASN A 9 -13.08 -10.21 -1.23
CA ASN A 9 -12.01 -10.82 -2.02
C ASN A 9 -12.48 -11.22 -3.42
N LEU A 10 -13.68 -11.77 -3.53
CA LEU A 10 -14.28 -12.12 -4.83
C LEU A 10 -14.53 -10.85 -5.65
N ALA A 11 -15.07 -9.81 -5.03
CA ALA A 11 -15.32 -8.54 -5.69
C ALA A 11 -14.03 -7.91 -6.22
N ALA A 12 -12.94 -7.97 -5.45
CA ALA A 12 -11.63 -7.46 -5.89
C ALA A 12 -11.09 -8.28 -7.05
N GLY A 13 -11.26 -9.63 -7.04
CA GLY A 13 -10.83 -10.50 -8.12
C GLY A 13 -11.58 -10.23 -9.42
N ASP A 14 -12.89 -10.06 -9.34
CA ASP A 14 -13.73 -9.73 -10.49
C ASP A 14 -13.37 -8.36 -11.06
N ALA A 15 -13.13 -7.39 -10.19
CA ALA A 15 -12.71 -6.06 -10.61
C ALA A 15 -11.35 -6.11 -11.32
N ALA A 16 -10.40 -6.89 -10.81
CA ALA A 16 -9.06 -7.00 -11.41
C ALA A 16 -9.15 -7.56 -12.84
N THR A 17 -9.95 -8.60 -13.06
CA THR A 17 -10.14 -9.19 -14.38
C THR A 17 -10.78 -8.18 -15.34
N TRP A 18 -11.86 -7.53 -14.91
CA TRP A 18 -12.56 -6.53 -15.71
C TRP A 18 -11.64 -5.36 -16.09
N LEU A 19 -10.86 -4.87 -15.10
CA LEU A 19 -9.94 -3.75 -15.33
C LEU A 19 -8.80 -4.14 -16.28
N HIS A 20 -8.32 -5.37 -16.19
CA HIS A 20 -7.31 -5.88 -17.13
C HIS A 20 -7.84 -5.86 -18.55
N ASP A 21 -9.08 -6.32 -18.74
CA ASP A 21 -9.73 -6.38 -20.07
C ASP A 21 -10.06 -4.99 -20.63
N HIS A 22 -10.22 -3.99 -19.78
CA HIS A 22 -10.57 -2.62 -20.16
C HIS A 22 -9.44 -1.62 -19.90
N ALA A 23 -8.21 -2.10 -19.69
CA ALA A 23 -7.08 -1.27 -19.30
C ALA A 23 -6.82 -0.10 -20.25
N GLU A 24 -6.89 -0.35 -21.56
CA GLU A 24 -6.63 0.68 -22.55
C GLU A 24 -7.68 1.80 -22.49
N GLN A 25 -8.95 1.43 -22.31
CA GLN A 25 -10.05 2.39 -22.22
C GLN A 25 -9.90 3.36 -21.05
N PHE A 26 -9.40 2.87 -19.91
CA PHE A 26 -9.31 3.67 -18.69
C PHE A 26 -7.90 4.18 -18.38
N GLY A 27 -6.94 3.99 -19.29
CA GLY A 27 -5.59 4.47 -19.07
C GLY A 27 -4.84 3.72 -17.95
N ILE A 28 -5.18 2.45 -17.75
CA ILE A 28 -4.54 1.61 -16.76
C ILE A 28 -3.24 1.06 -17.34
N SER A 29 -2.12 1.30 -16.66
CA SER A 29 -0.79 0.87 -17.13
C SER A 29 -0.34 -0.46 -16.52
N GLY A 30 -1.01 -0.95 -15.50
CA GLY A 30 -0.66 -2.19 -14.83
C GLY A 30 -1.05 -2.17 -13.36
N LYS A 31 -0.28 -2.88 -12.56
CA LYS A 31 -0.49 -2.97 -11.10
C LYS A 31 0.76 -2.51 -10.36
N LEU A 32 0.57 -1.95 -9.16
CA LEU A 32 1.69 -1.57 -8.31
C LEU A 32 2.64 -2.73 -8.07
N ALA A 33 2.11 -3.94 -7.81
CA ALA A 33 2.91 -5.13 -7.53
C ALA A 33 3.91 -5.46 -8.65
N GLU A 34 3.60 -5.10 -9.88
CA GLU A 34 4.48 -5.32 -11.03
C GLU A 34 5.60 -4.28 -11.13
N LYS A 35 5.46 -3.15 -10.45
CA LYS A 35 6.33 -1.98 -10.62
C LYS A 35 7.17 -1.65 -9.39
N ILE A 36 6.83 -2.19 -8.23
CA ILE A 36 7.54 -1.93 -6.99
C ILE A 36 8.63 -2.98 -6.77
N THR A 37 9.83 -2.52 -6.39
CA THR A 37 10.91 -3.39 -5.97
C THR A 37 11.15 -3.17 -4.48
N ILE A 38 11.25 -4.26 -3.73
CA ILE A 38 11.39 -4.23 -2.28
C ILE A 38 12.68 -4.95 -1.90
N VAL A 39 13.44 -4.37 -0.97
CA VAL A 39 14.65 -5.00 -0.44
C VAL A 39 14.28 -6.38 0.14
N PRO A 40 15.01 -7.47 -0.22
CA PRO A 40 14.68 -8.81 0.25
C PRO A 40 14.54 -8.89 1.77
N GLY A 41 13.49 -9.59 2.20
CA GLY A 41 13.16 -9.75 3.61
C GLY A 41 12.09 -8.79 4.12
N TRP A 42 11.80 -7.72 3.40
CA TRP A 42 10.79 -6.74 3.81
C TRP A 42 9.49 -6.80 3.01
N GLU A 43 9.36 -7.76 2.10
CA GLU A 43 8.18 -7.87 1.23
C GLU A 43 6.89 -8.02 2.04
N GLY A 44 6.91 -8.86 3.07
CA GLY A 44 5.74 -9.07 3.92
C GLY A 44 5.33 -7.84 4.70
N ALA A 45 6.30 -7.13 5.28
CA ALA A 45 6.04 -5.92 6.03
C ALA A 45 5.47 -4.82 5.13
N ILE A 46 6.03 -4.64 3.94
CA ILE A 46 5.56 -3.63 2.99
C ILE A 46 4.16 -3.98 2.49
N ALA A 47 3.88 -5.25 2.21
CA ALA A 47 2.54 -5.68 1.78
C ALA A 47 1.49 -5.35 2.83
N VAL A 48 1.78 -5.61 4.11
CA VAL A 48 0.86 -5.27 5.20
C VAL A 48 0.71 -3.75 5.34
N ALA A 49 1.81 -3.02 5.23
CA ALA A 49 1.80 -1.56 5.32
C ALA A 49 0.98 -0.91 4.20
N LEU A 50 1.08 -1.44 2.99
CA LEU A 50 0.29 -0.96 1.86
C LEU A 50 -1.19 -1.30 1.99
N GLY A 51 -1.50 -2.45 2.61
CA GLY A 51 -2.88 -2.90 2.75
C GLY A 51 -3.57 -3.04 1.39
N GLU A 52 -4.70 -2.37 1.20
CA GLU A 52 -5.45 -2.39 -0.07
C GLU A 52 -4.58 -1.94 -1.25
N ALA A 53 -3.65 -1.01 -1.02
CA ALA A 53 -2.79 -0.49 -2.08
C ALA A 53 -1.87 -1.57 -2.67
N SER A 54 -1.61 -2.67 -1.97
CA SER A 54 -0.79 -3.76 -2.51
C SER A 54 -1.40 -4.38 -3.77
N SER A 55 -2.72 -4.27 -3.92
CA SER A 55 -3.47 -4.78 -5.09
C SER A 55 -3.90 -3.66 -6.02
N ALA A 56 -3.40 -2.44 -5.83
CA ALA A 56 -3.84 -1.29 -6.60
C ALA A 56 -3.41 -1.37 -8.07
N HIS A 57 -4.26 -0.82 -8.93
CA HIS A 57 -3.93 -0.61 -10.34
C HIS A 57 -3.32 0.78 -10.51
N THR A 58 -2.38 0.90 -11.42
CA THR A 58 -1.77 2.18 -11.76
C THR A 58 -2.49 2.79 -12.95
N ILE A 59 -2.82 4.06 -12.88
CA ILE A 59 -3.68 4.73 -13.84
C ILE A 59 -3.15 6.12 -14.16
N SER A 60 -3.40 6.60 -15.37
CA SER A 60 -2.78 7.79 -15.91
C SER A 60 -3.28 9.09 -15.29
N THR A 61 -4.57 9.20 -14.98
CA THR A 61 -5.17 10.44 -14.45
C THR A 61 -6.24 10.16 -13.42
N THR A 62 -6.50 11.15 -12.59
CA THR A 62 -7.61 11.10 -11.62
C THR A 62 -8.95 10.96 -12.33
N ARG A 63 -9.11 11.62 -13.47
CA ARG A 63 -10.34 11.52 -14.27
C ARG A 63 -10.59 10.08 -14.73
N HIS A 64 -9.57 9.43 -15.26
CA HIS A 64 -9.66 8.03 -15.65
C HIS A 64 -10.02 7.13 -14.47
N ALA A 65 -9.44 7.40 -13.31
CA ALA A 65 -9.75 6.62 -12.10
C ALA A 65 -11.21 6.78 -11.68
N HIS A 66 -11.74 8.00 -11.72
CA HIS A 66 -13.14 8.25 -11.41
C HIS A 66 -14.08 7.56 -12.40
N ASP A 67 -13.75 7.59 -13.69
CA ASP A 67 -14.54 6.91 -14.72
C ASP A 67 -14.53 5.40 -14.50
N ALA A 68 -13.39 4.82 -14.17
CA ALA A 68 -13.27 3.40 -13.87
C ALA A 68 -14.11 3.01 -12.65
N ILE A 69 -14.05 3.81 -11.57
CA ILE A 69 -14.83 3.56 -10.34
C ILE A 69 -16.32 3.61 -10.66
N THR A 70 -16.75 4.59 -11.44
CA THR A 70 -18.16 4.72 -11.85
C THR A 70 -18.62 3.48 -12.62
N SER A 71 -17.79 3.00 -13.56
CA SER A 71 -18.11 1.80 -14.35
C SER A 71 -18.16 0.56 -13.47
N LEU A 72 -17.23 0.39 -12.52
CA LEU A 72 -17.25 -0.72 -11.58
C LEU A 72 -18.53 -0.72 -10.75
N ARG A 73 -18.97 0.44 -10.31
CA ARG A 73 -20.17 0.59 -9.49
C ARG A 73 -21.44 0.32 -10.28
N GLU A 74 -21.57 0.94 -11.46
CA GLU A 74 -22.75 0.78 -12.31
C GLU A 74 -22.95 -0.66 -12.76
N GLY A 75 -21.85 -1.36 -13.05
CA GLY A 75 -21.91 -2.76 -13.47
C GLY A 75 -21.92 -3.74 -12.29
N SER A 76 -21.87 -3.27 -11.05
CA SER A 76 -21.73 -4.13 -9.88
C SER A 76 -20.61 -5.14 -10.02
N ILE A 77 -19.47 -4.69 -10.59
CA ILE A 77 -18.35 -5.55 -10.95
C ILE A 77 -17.45 -5.86 -9.77
N GLY A 78 -17.24 -4.87 -8.89
CA GLY A 78 -16.39 -5.01 -7.71
C GLY A 78 -15.71 -3.71 -7.35
N ARG A 79 -14.67 -3.80 -6.52
CA ARG A 79 -13.92 -2.65 -6.02
C ARG A 79 -12.46 -2.73 -6.41
N SER A 80 -11.84 -1.59 -6.56
CA SER A 80 -10.38 -1.49 -6.74
C SER A 80 -9.86 -0.18 -6.21
N MET A 81 -8.58 -0.15 -5.91
CA MET A 81 -7.85 1.06 -5.57
C MET A 81 -6.98 1.44 -6.76
N PHE A 82 -6.85 2.74 -7.00
CA PHE A 82 -6.04 3.25 -8.10
C PHE A 82 -4.95 4.17 -7.57
N LEU A 83 -3.74 3.99 -8.08
CA LEU A 83 -2.64 4.91 -7.84
C LEU A 83 -2.46 5.76 -9.08
N ILE A 84 -2.57 7.06 -8.92
CA ILE A 84 -2.51 8.00 -10.03
C ILE A 84 -1.05 8.29 -10.38
N GLU A 85 -0.67 8.04 -11.61
CA GLU A 85 0.67 8.37 -12.09
C GLU A 85 0.82 9.89 -12.21
N SER A 86 2.01 10.37 -11.89
CA SER A 86 2.29 11.80 -11.94
C SER A 86 3.60 12.05 -12.67
N HIS A 87 3.63 13.11 -13.48
CA HIS A 87 4.87 13.58 -14.11
C HIS A 87 5.71 14.40 -13.14
N ASP A 88 5.08 14.93 -12.10
CA ASP A 88 5.77 15.67 -11.05
C ASP A 88 6.22 14.72 -9.96
N VAL A 89 7.51 14.60 -9.77
CA VAL A 89 8.09 13.77 -8.71
C VAL A 89 8.16 14.62 -7.45
N ASP A 90 7.02 14.72 -6.77
CA ASP A 90 6.90 15.48 -5.52
C ASP A 90 6.96 14.51 -4.35
N THR A 91 8.10 14.48 -3.67
CA THR A 91 8.33 13.59 -2.54
C THR A 91 8.65 14.41 -1.30
N PHE A 92 8.31 13.85 -0.15
CA PHE A 92 8.66 14.45 1.14
C PHE A 92 9.00 13.36 2.14
N ARG A 93 9.66 13.74 3.22
CA ARG A 93 10.07 12.82 4.28
C ARG A 93 9.73 13.43 5.62
N LEU A 94 9.40 12.59 6.59
CA LEU A 94 9.31 13.01 7.97
C LEU A 94 10.72 13.05 8.55
N ASP A 95 10.94 13.93 9.52
CA ASP A 95 12.24 14.20 10.11
C ASP A 95 12.43 13.58 11.50
N SER A 96 11.57 12.65 11.89
CA SER A 96 11.66 11.99 13.18
C SER A 96 12.97 11.22 13.31
N ASP A 97 13.59 11.30 14.50
CA ASP A 97 14.77 10.50 14.81
C ASP A 97 14.34 9.08 15.15
N LEU A 98 14.86 8.11 14.40
CA LEU A 98 14.53 6.72 14.63
C LEU A 98 15.56 6.04 15.54
N PRO A 99 15.13 5.16 16.47
CA PRO A 99 16.06 4.39 17.28
C PRO A 99 16.85 3.39 16.43
N THR A 100 17.92 2.86 16.98
CA THR A 100 18.71 1.82 16.35
C THR A 100 17.82 0.61 16.04
N GLY A 101 17.95 0.06 14.84
CA GLY A 101 17.14 -1.07 14.40
C GLY A 101 15.84 -0.69 13.71
N ALA A 102 15.56 0.61 13.58
CA ALA A 102 14.41 1.09 12.84
C ALA A 102 14.85 1.79 11.56
N GLN A 103 14.07 1.65 10.50
CA GLN A 103 14.35 2.34 9.23
C GLN A 103 13.04 2.74 8.54
N TRP A 104 13.13 3.73 7.67
CA TRP A 104 11.97 4.19 6.92
C TRP A 104 11.60 3.19 5.84
N ALA A 105 10.31 2.93 5.68
CA ALA A 105 9.83 2.05 4.60
C ALA A 105 10.24 2.56 3.23
N LEU A 106 10.23 3.87 3.03
CA LEU A 106 10.62 4.46 1.75
C LEU A 106 12.07 4.16 1.36
N ASP A 107 12.92 3.82 2.31
CA ASP A 107 14.32 3.47 2.03
C ASP A 107 14.49 2.04 1.51
N VAL A 108 13.47 1.19 1.65
CA VAL A 108 13.54 -0.21 1.19
C VAL A 108 12.70 -0.49 -0.05
N VAL A 109 12.02 0.52 -0.59
CA VAL A 109 11.21 0.36 -1.81
C VAL A 109 11.74 1.23 -2.94
N THR A 110 11.56 0.74 -4.16
CA THR A 110 11.88 1.48 -5.37
C THR A 110 10.70 1.35 -6.33
N VAL A 111 10.28 2.47 -6.89
CA VAL A 111 9.20 2.52 -7.89
C VAL A 111 9.62 3.44 -9.03
N PRO A 112 8.99 3.32 -10.21
CA PRO A 112 9.20 4.29 -11.28
C PRO A 112 8.86 5.71 -10.83
N ASP A 113 9.47 6.71 -11.44
CA ASP A 113 9.24 8.11 -11.11
C ASP A 113 7.75 8.49 -11.13
N SER A 114 6.98 7.93 -12.06
CA SER A 114 5.56 8.19 -12.19
C SER A 114 4.74 7.78 -10.96
N LEU A 115 5.25 6.88 -10.13
CA LEU A 115 4.58 6.39 -8.92
C LEU A 115 5.22 6.90 -7.64
N GLN A 116 6.29 7.67 -7.73
CA GLN A 116 7.03 8.11 -6.55
C GLN A 116 6.17 8.93 -5.60
N SER A 117 5.38 9.86 -6.14
CA SER A 117 4.50 10.70 -5.32
C SER A 117 3.42 9.89 -4.61
N ALA A 118 2.78 8.97 -5.31
CA ALA A 118 1.74 8.12 -4.74
C ALA A 118 2.29 7.22 -3.63
N VAL A 119 3.43 6.58 -3.88
CA VAL A 119 4.06 5.68 -2.90
C VAL A 119 4.57 6.46 -1.69
N THR A 120 5.11 7.66 -1.89
CA THR A 120 5.50 8.54 -0.78
C THR A 120 4.30 8.81 0.14
N THR A 121 3.15 9.18 -0.42
CA THR A 121 1.94 9.43 0.37
C THR A 121 1.53 8.21 1.18
N LEU A 122 1.65 7.02 0.62
CA LEU A 122 1.23 5.79 1.27
C LEU A 122 2.19 5.33 2.37
N LEU A 123 3.48 5.57 2.21
CA LEU A 123 4.51 4.97 3.08
C LEU A 123 5.35 5.94 3.88
N VAL A 124 5.13 7.26 3.74
CA VAL A 124 5.97 8.25 4.41
C VAL A 124 5.98 8.13 5.93
N ASP A 125 4.88 7.66 6.52
CA ASP A 125 4.72 7.49 7.96
C ASP A 125 5.03 6.06 8.44
N VAL A 126 5.53 5.21 7.56
CA VAL A 126 5.78 3.80 7.85
C VAL A 126 7.24 3.58 8.23
N VAL A 127 7.45 2.93 9.37
CA VAL A 127 8.77 2.54 9.87
C VAL A 127 8.84 1.02 9.98
N LEU A 128 9.98 0.46 9.62
CA LEU A 128 10.22 -0.98 9.65
C LEU A 128 11.16 -1.33 10.78
N VAL A 129 10.83 -2.37 11.54
CA VAL A 129 11.62 -2.84 12.67
C VAL A 129 11.70 -4.37 12.68
N GLU A 130 12.63 -4.91 13.46
CA GLU A 130 12.78 -6.36 13.61
C GLU A 130 11.80 -6.94 14.62
N ASP A 131 11.44 -6.18 15.67
CA ASP A 131 10.61 -6.66 16.75
C ASP A 131 9.65 -5.60 17.30
N LEU A 132 8.67 -6.05 18.06
CA LEU A 132 7.64 -5.18 18.62
C LEU A 132 8.19 -4.28 19.75
N GLU A 133 9.26 -4.67 20.42
CA GLU A 133 9.88 -3.83 21.42
C GLU A 133 10.46 -2.55 20.80
N THR A 134 11.15 -2.68 19.68
CA THR A 134 11.66 -1.52 18.93
C THR A 134 10.51 -0.67 18.40
N ALA A 135 9.42 -1.31 17.98
CA ALA A 135 8.22 -0.60 17.51
C ALA A 135 7.67 0.34 18.59
N ASP A 136 7.61 -0.12 19.84
CA ASP A 136 7.13 0.71 20.94
C ASP A 136 7.97 1.97 21.12
N LYS A 137 9.29 1.86 20.96
CA LYS A 137 10.21 2.99 21.05
C LYS A 137 9.97 4.00 19.93
N VAL A 138 9.71 3.51 18.71
CA VAL A 138 9.42 4.38 17.57
C VAL A 138 8.15 5.20 17.81
N ILE A 139 7.08 4.54 18.25
CA ILE A 139 5.80 5.19 18.48
C ILE A 139 5.87 6.17 19.65
N ALA A 140 6.61 5.84 20.71
CA ALA A 140 6.82 6.75 21.84
C ALA A 140 7.52 8.04 21.38
N GLY A 141 8.38 7.95 20.38
CA GLY A 141 9.07 9.11 19.83
C GLY A 141 8.22 9.97 18.89
N ASP A 142 7.28 9.37 18.17
CA ASP A 142 6.42 10.09 17.23
C ASP A 142 5.12 9.30 17.00
N ARG A 143 4.01 9.85 17.49
CA ARG A 143 2.67 9.23 17.40
C ARG A 143 2.12 9.12 15.99
N ARG A 144 2.67 9.86 15.04
CA ARG A 144 2.19 9.84 13.65
C ARG A 144 2.60 8.57 12.93
N LEU A 145 3.59 7.85 13.46
CA LEU A 145 4.20 6.72 12.77
C LEU A 145 3.39 5.44 12.91
N ARG A 146 3.41 4.66 11.84
CA ARG A 146 2.92 3.28 11.81
C ARG A 146 4.14 2.38 11.66
N VAL A 147 4.21 1.31 12.42
CA VAL A 147 5.40 0.47 12.50
C VAL A 147 5.05 -0.96 12.13
N PHE A 148 5.90 -1.58 11.30
CA PHE A 148 5.69 -2.93 10.79
C PHE A 148 6.94 -3.77 11.00
N THR A 149 6.76 -5.03 11.44
CA THR A 149 7.87 -5.96 11.63
C THR A 149 8.03 -6.87 10.41
N ARG A 150 9.16 -7.57 10.32
CA ARG A 150 9.38 -8.55 9.26
C ARG A 150 8.31 -9.64 9.25
N ASN A 151 7.78 -9.97 10.42
CA ASN A 151 6.74 -11.00 10.54
C ASN A 151 5.36 -10.50 10.11
N GLY A 152 5.24 -9.22 9.76
CA GLY A 152 3.97 -8.64 9.36
C GLY A 152 3.11 -8.16 10.52
N ASP A 153 3.65 -8.11 11.73
CA ASP A 153 2.98 -7.46 12.85
C ASP A 153 3.05 -5.96 12.67
N SER A 154 2.07 -5.25 13.20
CA SER A 154 2.01 -3.81 13.04
C SER A 154 1.50 -3.12 14.28
N CYS A 155 1.89 -1.87 14.45
CA CYS A 155 1.36 -1.05 15.53
C CYS A 155 1.45 0.44 15.21
N GLY A 156 0.62 1.18 15.89
CA GLY A 156 0.58 2.62 15.89
C GLY A 156 0.14 3.11 17.26
N TRP A 157 -0.08 4.40 17.40
CA TRP A 157 -0.53 4.94 18.66
C TRP A 157 -1.93 4.41 19.01
N GLY A 158 -2.01 3.62 20.06
CA GLY A 158 -3.30 3.11 20.56
C GLY A 158 -3.79 1.81 19.91
N TRP A 159 -3.00 1.18 19.05
CA TRP A 159 -3.41 -0.08 18.41
C TRP A 159 -2.21 -0.97 18.08
N THR A 160 -2.47 -2.25 17.98
CA THR A 160 -1.50 -3.23 17.49
C THR A 160 -2.24 -4.40 16.84
N SER A 161 -1.62 -5.00 15.84
CA SER A 161 -2.18 -6.12 15.09
C SER A 161 -1.07 -7.10 14.75
N GLY A 162 -1.35 -8.38 14.79
CA GLY A 162 -0.36 -9.40 14.47
C GLY A 162 -0.88 -10.80 14.67
N GLY A 163 0.01 -11.77 14.51
CA GLY A 163 -0.28 -13.18 14.62
C GLY A 163 0.31 -13.97 13.46
N PRO A 164 -0.15 -15.20 13.23
CA PRO A 164 0.34 -15.99 12.10
C PRO A 164 0.05 -15.30 10.77
N ARG A 165 1.03 -15.30 9.86
CA ARG A 165 0.89 -14.69 8.53
C ARG A 165 -0.03 -15.46 7.61
N THR A 166 -0.15 -16.77 7.85
CA THR A 166 -1.05 -17.65 7.10
C THR A 166 -2.12 -18.16 8.05
N ALA A 167 -3.36 -17.92 7.70
CA ALA A 167 -4.51 -18.41 8.46
C ALA A 167 -5.01 -19.71 7.85
#